data_33ea935b04d8a830b5bf9c2ec93525c9
#
_entry.id   33ea935b04d8a830b5bf9c2ec93525c9
#
_cell.length_a   1.000
_cell.length_b   1.000
_cell.length_c   1.000
_cell.angle_alpha   90.00
_cell.angle_beta   90.00
_cell.angle_gamma   90.00
#
_symmetry.space_group_name_H-M   'P 1'
#
loop_
_entity.id
_entity.type
_entity.pdbx_description
1 polymer ?
#
loop_
_entity_poly.entity_id
_entity_poly.type
_entity_poly.pdbx_seq_one_letter_code
_entity_poly.pdbx_strand_id
1 'polypeptide(L)'
;MREMEDNSVDFVFTSPPDISQGDWNNNIESYQNFQKKTTEECSRISKDNGFVLIAQTDRKINGEILTNHITYYQSMIRLGWKLKDYKIIVRNYPVDKKDMYTFNYQHCLIFTKKGKFKRGGDILKNILVYDTEKMKGLQGPLNLHIWNEFFVELMINTLTKEGDKVFDPFSGSGIVPYVARNLNRKYLGCELNEEVYNESIMKRSII
;
A
#
# COMPACT_ATOMS: atom_id res chain seq x y z
N MET A 1 13.96 5.69 3.10
CA MET A 1 14.47 4.39 2.58
C MET A 1 15.99 4.38 2.36
N ARG A 2 16.64 5.51 2.08
CA ARG A 2 18.11 5.56 1.80
C ARG A 2 19.00 4.95 2.88
N GLU A 3 18.59 5.01 4.14
CA GLU A 3 19.34 4.48 5.30
C GLU A 3 19.11 2.97 5.52
N MET A 4 18.23 2.36 4.74
CA MET A 4 17.94 0.92 4.85
C MET A 4 18.90 0.12 3.97
N GLU A 5 19.36 -1.00 4.53
CA GLU A 5 20.21 -1.95 3.80
C GLU A 5 19.46 -2.62 2.65
N ASP A 6 20.17 -2.95 1.59
CA ASP A 6 19.67 -3.73 0.48
C ASP A 6 19.23 -5.12 0.96
N ASN A 7 18.20 -5.68 0.34
CA ASN A 7 17.71 -7.04 0.63
C ASN A 7 17.42 -7.31 2.12
N SER A 8 16.93 -6.30 2.86
CA SER A 8 16.71 -6.36 4.32
C SER A 8 15.26 -6.56 4.73
N VAL A 9 14.30 -6.38 3.83
CA VAL A 9 12.86 -6.40 4.09
C VAL A 9 12.22 -7.64 3.47
N ASP A 10 11.39 -8.34 4.25
CA ASP A 10 10.67 -9.53 3.79
C ASP A 10 9.35 -9.18 3.09
N PHE A 11 8.68 -8.10 3.55
CA PHE A 11 7.44 -7.64 2.94
C PHE A 11 7.31 -6.11 3.00
N VAL A 12 7.18 -5.50 1.83
CA VAL A 12 6.75 -4.11 1.69
C VAL A 12 5.25 -4.09 1.42
N PHE A 13 4.48 -3.45 2.30
CA PHE A 13 3.04 -3.22 2.12
C PHE A 13 2.81 -1.72 2.07
N THR A 14 2.41 -1.17 0.94
CA THR A 14 2.31 0.29 0.84
C THR A 14 1.22 0.80 -0.08
N SER A 15 0.71 1.98 0.24
CA SER A 15 -0.15 2.80 -0.60
C SER A 15 0.47 4.18 -0.75
N PRO A 16 1.36 4.37 -1.74
CA PRO A 16 1.99 5.66 -1.96
C PRO A 16 0.96 6.77 -2.21
N PRO A 17 1.28 8.04 -1.89
CA PRO A 17 0.39 9.15 -2.18
C PRO A 17 0.08 9.24 -3.67
N ASP A 18 -1.13 9.63 -4.02
CA ASP A 18 -1.49 9.93 -5.41
C ASP A 18 -1.14 11.38 -5.80
N ILE A 19 -1.28 11.70 -7.09
CA ILE A 19 -0.89 13.00 -7.63
C ILE A 19 -1.59 14.19 -6.94
N SER A 20 -2.76 13.98 -6.32
CA SER A 20 -3.50 15.03 -5.62
C SER A 20 -3.04 15.25 -4.17
N GLN A 21 -2.19 14.38 -3.64
CA GLN A 21 -1.77 14.35 -2.23
C GLN A 21 -0.36 14.89 -2.00
N GLY A 22 0.34 15.31 -3.05
CA GLY A 22 1.70 15.86 -2.95
C GLY A 22 1.89 17.11 -3.78
N ASP A 23 3.08 17.69 -3.71
CA ASP A 23 3.45 18.97 -4.32
C ASP A 23 3.77 18.87 -5.83
N TRP A 24 3.08 18.02 -6.57
CA TRP A 24 3.32 17.85 -8.00
C TRP A 24 2.58 18.86 -8.88
N ASN A 25 1.64 19.65 -8.33
CA ASN A 25 0.85 20.64 -9.07
C ASN A 25 0.23 20.06 -10.36
N ASN A 26 -0.26 18.81 -10.30
CA ASN A 26 -0.76 18.04 -11.44
C ASN A 26 0.28 17.79 -12.56
N ASN A 27 1.57 17.94 -12.27
CA ASN A 27 2.63 17.58 -13.21
C ASN A 27 2.80 16.04 -13.23
N ILE A 28 2.26 15.43 -14.27
CA ILE A 28 2.22 13.96 -14.44
C ILE A 28 3.64 13.38 -14.53
N GLU A 29 4.56 14.05 -15.23
CA GLU A 29 5.95 13.57 -15.39
C GLU A 29 6.69 13.53 -14.04
N SER A 30 6.60 14.60 -13.26
CA SER A 30 7.18 14.66 -11.91
C SER A 30 6.60 13.59 -11.00
N TYR A 31 5.30 13.36 -11.07
CA TYR A 31 4.63 12.31 -10.31
C TYR A 31 5.07 10.89 -10.76
N GLN A 32 5.16 10.65 -12.06
CA GLN A 32 5.66 9.36 -12.58
C GLN A 32 7.12 9.11 -12.20
N ASN A 33 7.95 10.15 -12.14
CA ASN A 33 9.32 10.04 -11.65
C ASN A 33 9.36 9.68 -10.15
N PHE A 34 8.46 10.23 -9.33
CA PHE A 34 8.29 9.81 -7.95
C PHE A 34 7.89 8.32 -7.86
N GLN A 35 6.92 7.87 -8.67
CA GLN A 35 6.50 6.47 -8.70
C GLN A 35 7.66 5.53 -9.06
N LYS A 36 8.47 5.88 -10.07
CA LYS A 36 9.67 5.10 -10.46
C LYS A 36 10.68 5.02 -9.32
N LYS A 37 11.05 6.16 -8.71
CA LYS A 37 11.97 6.19 -7.56
C LYS A 37 11.46 5.39 -6.37
N THR A 38 10.16 5.45 -6.10
CA THR A 38 9.53 4.65 -5.05
C THR A 38 9.68 3.14 -5.33
N THR A 39 9.43 2.71 -6.56
CA THR A 39 9.58 1.29 -6.94
C THR A 39 11.04 0.84 -6.92
N GLU A 40 11.98 1.68 -7.34
CA GLU A 40 13.42 1.40 -7.27
C GLU A 40 13.86 1.15 -5.83
N GLU A 41 13.48 2.01 -4.90
CA GLU A 41 13.82 1.86 -3.48
C GLU A 41 13.11 0.66 -2.85
N CYS A 42 11.83 0.45 -3.11
CA CYS A 42 11.13 -0.76 -2.66
C CYS A 42 11.80 -2.03 -3.19
N SER A 43 12.24 -2.02 -4.45
CA SER A 43 12.96 -3.14 -5.04
C SER A 43 14.32 -3.37 -4.39
N ARG A 44 15.07 -2.30 -4.12
CA ARG A 44 16.42 -2.38 -3.53
C ARG A 44 16.40 -2.99 -2.13
N ILE A 45 15.49 -2.50 -1.29
CA ILE A 45 15.41 -2.95 0.12
C ILE A 45 14.77 -4.32 0.30
N SER A 46 13.97 -4.77 -0.67
CA SER A 46 13.23 -6.03 -0.56
C SER A 46 14.09 -7.23 -0.91
N LYS A 47 13.95 -8.30 -0.13
CA LYS A 47 14.58 -9.58 -0.42
C LYS A 47 14.02 -10.21 -1.71
N ASP A 48 14.82 -10.93 -2.46
CA ASP A 48 14.39 -11.64 -3.67
C ASP A 48 13.23 -12.63 -3.44
N ASN A 49 13.21 -13.29 -2.29
CA ASN A 49 12.13 -14.18 -1.87
C ASN A 49 11.01 -13.48 -1.08
N GLY A 50 11.15 -12.18 -0.85
CA GLY A 50 10.15 -11.33 -0.23
C GLY A 50 9.04 -10.92 -1.19
N PHE A 51 8.12 -10.11 -0.68
CA PHE A 51 6.98 -9.61 -1.43
C PHE A 51 6.90 -8.08 -1.35
N VAL A 52 6.33 -7.49 -2.40
CA VAL A 52 5.99 -6.07 -2.45
C VAL A 52 4.52 -5.96 -2.85
N LEU A 53 3.69 -5.37 -1.98
CA LEU A 53 2.31 -5.00 -2.28
C LEU A 53 2.26 -3.49 -2.47
N ILE A 54 1.83 -3.07 -3.65
CA ILE A 54 1.59 -1.66 -3.97
C ILE A 54 0.11 -1.48 -4.27
N ALA A 55 -0.54 -0.63 -3.49
CA ALA A 55 -1.94 -0.31 -3.68
C ALA A 55 -2.12 1.11 -4.20
N GLN A 56 -2.92 1.25 -5.25
CA GLN A 56 -3.13 2.54 -5.90
C GLN A 56 -4.53 2.65 -6.51
N THR A 57 -5.06 3.88 -6.51
CA THR A 57 -6.28 4.25 -7.22
C THR A 57 -5.89 5.09 -8.43
N ASP A 58 -6.55 4.86 -9.56
CA ASP A 58 -6.40 5.73 -10.72
C ASP A 58 -7.07 7.08 -10.48
N ARG A 59 -6.66 8.10 -11.21
CA ARG A 59 -7.16 9.46 -11.05
C ARG A 59 -7.55 10.08 -12.39
N LYS A 60 -8.52 10.97 -12.35
CA LYS A 60 -8.88 11.79 -13.50
C LYS A 60 -8.16 13.13 -13.39
N ILE A 61 -7.32 13.43 -14.36
CA ILE A 61 -6.55 14.67 -14.43
C ILE A 61 -6.82 15.30 -15.80
N ASN A 62 -7.29 16.55 -15.82
CA ASN A 62 -7.58 17.30 -17.05
C ASN A 62 -8.51 16.55 -18.04
N GLY A 63 -9.47 15.79 -17.52
CA GLY A 63 -10.42 15.03 -18.33
C GLY A 63 -9.97 13.63 -18.73
N GLU A 64 -8.71 13.27 -18.53
CA GLU A 64 -8.13 11.98 -18.86
C GLU A 64 -7.89 11.12 -17.62
N ILE A 65 -7.89 9.78 -17.78
CA ILE A 65 -7.60 8.86 -16.70
C ILE A 65 -6.08 8.62 -16.63
N LEU A 66 -5.49 9.04 -15.51
CA LEU A 66 -4.12 8.66 -15.16
C LEU A 66 -4.14 7.28 -14.49
N THR A 67 -3.62 6.28 -15.21
CA THR A 67 -3.57 4.89 -14.77
C THR A 67 -2.37 4.64 -13.87
N ASN A 68 -2.46 5.07 -12.61
CA ASN A 68 -1.37 5.00 -11.63
C ASN A 68 -0.82 3.59 -11.44
N HIS A 69 -1.70 2.60 -11.35
CA HIS A 69 -1.32 1.20 -11.14
C HIS A 69 -0.46 0.64 -12.27
N ILE A 70 -0.65 1.10 -13.52
CA ILE A 70 0.15 0.65 -14.68
C ILE A 70 1.59 1.14 -14.56
N THR A 71 1.83 2.37 -14.11
CA THR A 71 3.19 2.89 -13.91
C THR A 71 3.96 2.06 -12.89
N TYR A 72 3.33 1.71 -11.75
CA TYR A 72 3.94 0.84 -10.75
C TYR A 72 4.19 -0.56 -11.30
N TYR A 73 3.22 -1.14 -12.00
CA TYR A 73 3.37 -2.45 -12.64
C TYR A 73 4.58 -2.49 -13.58
N GLN A 74 4.64 -1.56 -14.54
CA GLN A 74 5.72 -1.51 -15.52
C GLN A 74 7.09 -1.31 -14.87
N SER A 75 7.17 -0.46 -13.84
CA SER A 75 8.41 -0.20 -13.11
C SER A 75 8.90 -1.46 -12.39
N MET A 76 8.02 -2.17 -11.68
CA MET A 76 8.38 -3.40 -11.00
C MET A 76 8.81 -4.51 -11.97
N ILE A 77 8.12 -4.67 -13.11
CA ILE A 77 8.50 -5.67 -14.13
C ILE A 77 9.90 -5.36 -14.69
N ARG A 78 10.23 -4.09 -14.99
CA ARG A 78 11.57 -3.67 -15.46
C ARG A 78 12.67 -3.98 -14.45
N LEU A 79 12.35 -3.95 -13.14
CA LEU A 79 13.27 -4.28 -12.05
C LEU A 79 13.36 -5.80 -11.78
N GLY A 80 12.77 -6.64 -12.63
CA GLY A 80 12.84 -8.09 -12.56
C GLY A 80 11.83 -8.75 -11.61
N TRP A 81 10.85 -7.99 -11.10
CA TRP A 81 9.76 -8.52 -10.29
C TRP A 81 8.69 -9.16 -11.16
N LYS A 82 7.97 -10.13 -10.62
CA LYS A 82 6.85 -10.82 -11.26
C LYS A 82 5.58 -10.49 -10.51
N LEU A 83 4.54 -10.07 -11.21
CA LEU A 83 3.21 -9.96 -10.62
C LEU A 83 2.71 -11.37 -10.27
N LYS A 84 2.47 -11.63 -9.01
CA LYS A 84 2.03 -12.95 -8.51
C LYS A 84 0.56 -12.99 -8.19
N ASP A 85 0.00 -11.87 -7.78
CA ASP A 85 -1.41 -11.74 -7.51
C ASP A 85 -1.87 -10.31 -7.75
N TYR A 86 -3.15 -10.16 -8.03
CA TYR A 86 -3.78 -8.87 -8.29
C TYR A 86 -5.16 -8.84 -7.66
N LYS A 87 -5.36 -7.91 -6.74
CA LYS A 87 -6.64 -7.73 -6.04
C LYS A 87 -7.25 -6.39 -6.42
N ILE A 88 -8.57 -6.37 -6.55
CA ILE A 88 -9.37 -5.16 -6.61
C ILE A 88 -10.12 -5.01 -5.30
N ILE A 89 -9.88 -3.92 -4.61
CA ILE A 89 -10.60 -3.56 -3.40
C ILE A 89 -11.68 -2.56 -3.77
N VAL A 90 -12.92 -2.98 -3.66
CA VAL A 90 -14.07 -2.11 -3.90
C VAL A 90 -14.48 -1.48 -2.58
N ARG A 91 -14.62 -0.16 -2.59
CA ARG A 91 -15.11 0.63 -1.46
C ARG A 91 -16.51 1.12 -1.79
N ASN A 92 -17.49 0.76 -0.97
CA ASN A 92 -18.86 1.21 -1.16
C ASN A 92 -19.04 2.62 -0.59
N TYR A 93 -18.54 3.63 -1.32
CA TYR A 93 -18.79 5.03 -0.98
C TYR A 93 -20.12 5.50 -1.59
N PRO A 94 -20.85 6.41 -0.91
CA PRO A 94 -21.91 7.15 -1.56
C PRO A 94 -21.30 7.90 -2.76
N VAL A 95 -21.84 7.67 -3.95
CA VAL A 95 -21.41 8.39 -5.14
C VAL A 95 -21.81 9.86 -4.98
N ASP A 96 -20.84 10.77 -5.01
CA ASP A 96 -21.15 12.21 -5.09
C ASP A 96 -21.80 12.46 -6.46
N LYS A 97 -23.08 12.96 -6.44
CA LYS A 97 -23.86 13.20 -7.64
C LYS A 97 -23.27 14.22 -8.61
N LYS A 98 -22.20 14.91 -8.20
CA LYS A 98 -21.52 15.93 -9.00
C LYS A 98 -20.43 15.38 -9.91
N ASP A 99 -19.93 14.17 -9.64
CA ASP A 99 -18.85 13.58 -10.41
C ASP A 99 -19.30 12.22 -10.98
N MET A 100 -19.50 12.17 -12.30
CA MET A 100 -19.91 10.93 -13.00
C MET A 100 -18.85 9.83 -12.98
N TYR A 101 -17.63 10.11 -12.46
CA TYR A 101 -16.49 9.21 -12.53
C TYR A 101 -15.77 9.09 -11.18
N THR A 102 -16.49 8.62 -10.17
CA THR A 102 -15.87 8.32 -8.87
C THR A 102 -15.22 6.95 -8.93
N PHE A 103 -13.90 6.88 -8.73
CA PHE A 103 -13.20 5.61 -8.56
C PHE A 103 -13.49 5.05 -7.17
N ASN A 104 -14.34 4.04 -7.09
CA ASN A 104 -14.71 3.36 -5.84
C ASN A 104 -13.90 2.08 -5.60
N TYR A 105 -12.79 1.90 -6.31
CA TYR A 105 -11.93 0.74 -6.19
C TYR A 105 -10.45 1.13 -6.11
N GLN A 106 -9.66 0.21 -5.59
CA GLN A 106 -8.21 0.33 -5.48
C GLN A 106 -7.56 -0.93 -6.04
N HIS A 107 -6.54 -0.74 -6.83
CA HIS A 107 -5.69 -1.79 -7.35
C HIS A 107 -4.66 -2.19 -6.30
N CYS A 108 -4.53 -3.48 -6.01
CA CYS A 108 -3.48 -4.01 -5.15
C CYS A 108 -2.64 -5.00 -5.95
N LEU A 109 -1.44 -4.62 -6.28
CA LEU A 109 -0.48 -5.37 -7.06
C LEU A 109 0.50 -6.07 -6.12
N ILE A 110 0.59 -7.39 -6.17
CA ILE A 110 1.48 -8.20 -5.31
C ILE A 110 2.59 -8.80 -6.16
N PHE A 111 3.81 -8.39 -5.86
CA PHE A 111 5.00 -8.77 -6.61
C PHE A 111 5.96 -9.61 -5.77
N THR A 112 6.76 -10.45 -6.45
CA THR A 112 7.95 -11.09 -5.91
C THR A 112 8.91 -11.47 -7.04
N LYS A 113 10.21 -11.62 -6.76
CA LYS A 113 11.16 -12.20 -7.73
C LYS A 113 11.16 -13.72 -7.63
N LYS A 114 11.28 -14.27 -6.43
CA LYS A 114 11.46 -15.72 -6.16
C LYS A 114 10.50 -16.27 -5.08
N GLY A 115 9.76 -15.40 -4.38
CA GLY A 115 8.86 -15.81 -3.30
C GLY A 115 7.77 -16.78 -3.76
N LYS A 116 7.32 -17.60 -2.83
CA LYS A 116 6.24 -18.57 -3.03
C LYS A 116 5.15 -18.31 -2.00
N PHE A 117 3.88 -18.31 -2.43
CA PHE A 117 2.77 -18.30 -1.49
C PHE A 117 2.78 -19.55 -0.62
N LYS A 118 2.42 -19.40 0.64
CA LYS A 118 2.21 -20.57 1.52
C LYS A 118 1.07 -21.42 0.96
N ARG A 119 1.27 -22.73 0.89
CA ARG A 119 0.18 -23.66 0.58
C ARG A 119 -0.72 -23.80 1.80
N GLY A 120 -2.05 -23.76 1.58
CA GLY A 120 -3.04 -23.98 2.65
C GLY A 120 -3.51 -22.70 3.36
N GLY A 121 -3.18 -21.51 2.86
CA GLY A 121 -3.82 -20.27 3.29
C GLY A 121 -5.23 -20.14 2.72
N ASP A 122 -6.03 -19.26 3.33
CA ASP A 122 -7.37 -18.92 2.83
C ASP A 122 -7.31 -18.48 1.37
N ILE A 123 -8.22 -19.01 0.55
CA ILE A 123 -8.36 -18.61 -0.86
C ILE A 123 -8.97 -17.22 -0.89
N LEU A 124 -8.13 -16.23 -1.13
CA LEU A 124 -8.58 -14.86 -1.30
C LEU A 124 -9.18 -14.66 -2.70
N LYS A 125 -10.42 -14.21 -2.72
CA LYS A 125 -11.02 -13.73 -3.96
C LYS A 125 -10.21 -12.56 -4.52
N ASN A 126 -10.16 -12.43 -5.84
CA ASN A 126 -9.44 -11.31 -6.46
C ASN A 126 -10.21 -9.98 -6.32
N ILE A 127 -11.51 -10.03 -6.07
CA ILE A 127 -12.34 -8.87 -5.79
C ILE A 127 -12.80 -8.94 -4.34
N LEU A 128 -12.45 -7.91 -3.58
CA LEU A 128 -12.82 -7.75 -2.18
C LEU A 128 -13.73 -6.52 -2.08
N VAL A 129 -14.93 -6.71 -1.57
CA VAL A 129 -15.88 -5.62 -1.35
C VAL A 129 -15.95 -5.32 0.13
N TYR A 130 -15.62 -4.10 0.50
CA TYR A 130 -15.73 -3.63 1.89
C TYR A 130 -16.96 -2.72 2.05
N ASP A 131 -17.77 -3.05 3.02
CA ASP A 131 -18.85 -2.21 3.48
C ASP A 131 -18.27 -1.04 4.29
N THR A 132 -18.21 0.13 3.67
CA THR A 132 -17.68 1.35 4.31
C THR A 132 -18.58 1.86 5.42
N GLU A 133 -19.85 1.48 5.49
CA GLU A 133 -20.72 1.84 6.61
C GLU A 133 -20.29 1.19 7.91
N LYS A 134 -19.82 -0.06 7.85
CA LYS A 134 -19.22 -0.75 9.00
C LYS A 134 -17.84 -0.21 9.39
N MET A 135 -17.25 0.59 8.54
CA MET A 135 -15.96 1.26 8.77
C MET A 135 -16.12 2.69 9.31
N LYS A 136 -17.36 3.19 9.48
CA LYS A 136 -17.62 4.48 10.14
C LYS A 136 -17.12 4.40 11.59
N GLY A 137 -16.08 5.15 11.91
CA GLY A 137 -15.37 5.12 13.20
C GLY A 137 -13.91 4.67 13.10
N LEU A 138 -13.51 4.06 11.99
CA LEU A 138 -12.12 3.75 11.68
C LEU A 138 -11.46 4.84 10.81
N GLN A 139 -12.06 6.03 10.76
CA GLN A 139 -11.39 7.17 10.15
C GLN A 139 -10.18 7.53 11.01
N GLY A 140 -9.00 7.43 10.41
CA GLY A 140 -7.78 7.86 11.05
C GLY A 140 -7.78 9.36 11.29
N PRO A 141 -6.73 9.84 11.95
CA PRO A 141 -6.50 11.27 12.11
C PRO A 141 -6.57 11.94 10.74
N LEU A 142 -7.12 13.16 10.69
CA LEU A 142 -7.13 14.03 9.52
C LEU A 142 -7.79 13.43 8.24
N ASN A 143 -8.86 12.64 8.38
CA ASN A 143 -9.59 12.03 7.25
C ASN A 143 -8.73 11.14 6.34
N LEU A 144 -7.69 10.55 6.85
CA LEU A 144 -6.86 9.59 6.11
C LEU A 144 -7.66 8.35 5.74
N HIS A 145 -7.48 7.88 4.52
CA HIS A 145 -7.98 6.58 4.10
C HIS A 145 -7.21 5.48 4.82
N ILE A 146 -7.83 4.85 5.82
CA ILE A 146 -7.24 3.75 6.58
C ILE A 146 -7.52 2.44 5.85
N TRP A 147 -6.53 1.57 5.83
CA TRP A 147 -6.71 0.19 5.42
C TRP A 147 -7.65 -0.56 6.37
N ASN A 148 -8.45 -1.47 5.83
CA ASN A 148 -9.16 -2.44 6.65
C ASN A 148 -8.13 -3.33 7.36
N GLU A 149 -8.20 -3.39 8.68
CA GLU A 149 -7.25 -4.15 9.51
C GLU A 149 -7.22 -5.63 9.13
N PHE A 150 -8.39 -6.22 8.89
CA PHE A 150 -8.50 -7.62 8.45
C PHE A 150 -7.74 -7.87 7.14
N PHE A 151 -7.80 -6.94 6.17
CA PHE A 151 -7.05 -7.09 4.92
C PHE A 151 -5.54 -7.02 5.15
N VAL A 152 -5.08 -6.10 5.98
CA VAL A 152 -3.66 -5.98 6.33
C VAL A 152 -3.17 -7.25 7.04
N GLU A 153 -3.94 -7.73 8.03
CA GLU A 153 -3.66 -8.97 8.75
C GLU A 153 -3.55 -10.16 7.80
N LEU A 154 -4.52 -10.29 6.90
CA LEU A 154 -4.57 -11.35 5.92
C LEU A 154 -3.36 -11.33 4.98
N MET A 155 -2.94 -10.16 4.49
CA MET A 155 -1.77 -10.03 3.63
C MET A 155 -0.48 -10.37 4.39
N ILE A 156 -0.32 -9.87 5.62
CA ILE A 156 0.85 -10.15 6.43
C ILE A 156 0.95 -11.65 6.74
N ASN A 157 -0.14 -12.29 7.15
CA ASN A 157 -0.15 -13.73 7.44
C ASN A 157 0.11 -14.60 6.21
N THR A 158 -0.40 -14.19 5.04
CA THR A 158 -0.23 -14.94 3.80
C THR A 158 1.20 -14.83 3.24
N LEU A 159 1.81 -13.63 3.35
CA LEU A 159 3.05 -13.31 2.64
C LEU A 159 4.29 -13.35 3.54
N THR A 160 4.12 -13.48 4.86
CA THR A 160 5.22 -13.49 5.83
C THR A 160 5.05 -14.61 6.87
N LYS A 161 6.09 -14.83 7.64
CA LYS A 161 6.11 -15.65 8.87
C LYS A 161 6.51 -14.78 10.06
N GLU A 162 6.34 -15.28 11.28
CA GLU A 162 6.81 -14.62 12.49
C GLU A 162 8.31 -14.30 12.40
N GLY A 163 8.69 -13.13 12.91
CA GLY A 163 10.04 -12.60 12.86
C GLY A 163 10.46 -11.94 11.55
N ASP A 164 9.69 -12.10 10.46
CA ASP A 164 9.93 -11.40 9.19
C ASP A 164 9.75 -9.88 9.37
N LYS A 165 10.48 -9.10 8.56
CA LYS A 165 10.42 -7.63 8.59
C LYS A 165 9.40 -7.11 7.58
N VAL A 166 8.38 -6.41 8.10
CA VAL A 166 7.35 -5.69 7.33
C VAL A 166 7.65 -4.21 7.32
N PHE A 167 7.54 -3.57 6.18
CA PHE A 167 7.81 -2.14 6.02
C PHE A 167 6.73 -1.43 5.20
N ASP A 168 6.31 -0.27 5.70
CA ASP A 168 5.45 0.67 4.97
C ASP A 168 6.13 2.04 4.84
N PRO A 169 6.63 2.40 3.64
CA PRO A 169 7.27 3.70 3.40
C PRO A 169 6.33 4.91 3.44
N PHE A 170 5.01 4.70 3.45
CA PHE A 170 3.98 5.75 3.50
C PHE A 170 2.91 5.36 4.51
N SER A 171 3.32 5.20 5.77
CA SER A 171 2.55 4.49 6.78
C SER A 171 1.26 5.19 7.23
N GLY A 172 1.09 6.47 6.96
CA GLY A 172 -0.12 7.22 7.27
C GLY A 172 -0.60 6.97 8.70
N SER A 173 -1.75 6.33 8.84
CA SER A 173 -2.34 5.98 10.14
C SER A 173 -1.57 4.92 10.94
N GLY A 174 -0.48 4.37 10.44
CA GLY A 174 0.33 3.35 11.12
C GLY A 174 -0.34 1.96 11.20
N ILE A 175 -1.38 1.68 10.41
CA ILE A 175 -2.11 0.39 10.50
C ILE A 175 -1.21 -0.80 10.13
N VAL A 176 -0.35 -0.67 9.13
CA VAL A 176 0.53 -1.76 8.69
C VAL A 176 1.56 -2.13 9.76
N PRO A 177 2.37 -1.18 10.31
CA PRO A 177 3.28 -1.51 11.41
C PRO A 177 2.56 -1.99 12.66
N TYR A 178 1.38 -1.46 12.97
CA TYR A 178 0.57 -1.91 14.11
C TYR A 178 0.17 -3.39 13.98
N VAL A 179 -0.40 -3.78 12.85
CA VAL A 179 -0.81 -5.18 12.61
C VAL A 179 0.41 -6.10 12.56
N ALA A 180 1.50 -5.67 11.92
CA ALA A 180 2.73 -6.46 11.86
C ALA A 180 3.27 -6.76 13.26
N ARG A 181 3.27 -5.78 14.18
CA ARG A 181 3.65 -5.97 15.58
C ARG A 181 2.76 -7.00 16.27
N ASN A 182 1.44 -6.85 16.14
CA ASN A 182 0.48 -7.74 16.80
C ASN A 182 0.58 -9.20 16.30
N LEU A 183 1.13 -9.39 15.11
CA LEU A 183 1.37 -10.69 14.51
C LEU A 183 2.82 -11.20 14.72
N ASN A 184 3.58 -10.63 15.65
CA ASN A 184 4.97 -11.00 15.95
C ASN A 184 5.92 -10.82 14.75
N ARG A 185 5.68 -9.85 13.88
CA ARG A 185 6.62 -9.43 12.83
C ARG A 185 7.45 -8.25 13.31
N LYS A 186 8.69 -8.15 12.83
CA LYS A 186 9.45 -6.91 12.91
C LYS A 186 8.79 -5.90 11.98
N TYR A 187 8.71 -4.65 12.40
CA TYR A 187 8.01 -3.63 11.62
C TYR A 187 8.81 -2.34 11.54
N LEU A 188 8.56 -1.61 10.47
CA LEU A 188 9.05 -0.24 10.27
C LEU A 188 8.03 0.51 9.42
N GLY A 189 7.82 1.78 9.72
CA GLY A 189 6.98 2.69 8.95
C GLY A 189 7.66 4.04 8.82
N CYS A 190 7.37 4.74 7.72
CA CYS A 190 7.77 6.12 7.51
C CYS A 190 6.53 6.97 7.26
N GLU A 191 6.45 8.12 7.90
CA GLU A 191 5.44 9.14 7.66
C GLU A 191 6.12 10.51 7.60
N LEU A 192 5.83 11.29 6.58
CA LEU A 192 6.42 12.60 6.37
C LEU A 192 5.72 13.69 7.20
N ASN A 193 4.42 13.56 7.39
CA ASN A 193 3.62 14.49 8.16
C ASN A 193 3.75 14.18 9.65
N GLU A 194 4.38 15.09 10.40
CA GLU A 194 4.65 14.92 11.82
C GLU A 194 3.38 14.81 12.66
N GLU A 195 2.32 15.53 12.32
CA GLU A 195 1.04 15.47 13.03
C GLU A 195 0.40 14.08 12.86
N VAL A 196 0.37 13.57 11.61
CA VAL A 196 -0.11 12.23 11.29
C VAL A 196 0.71 11.17 12.00
N TYR A 197 2.03 11.32 12.01
CA TYR A 197 2.95 10.43 12.70
C TYR A 197 2.65 10.35 14.20
N ASN A 198 2.58 11.50 14.87
CA ASN A 198 2.34 11.58 16.30
C ASN A 198 0.96 11.00 16.69
N GLU A 199 -0.10 11.33 15.96
CA GLU A 199 -1.42 10.74 16.19
C GLU A 199 -1.44 9.21 15.98
N SER A 200 -0.72 8.73 14.98
CA SER A 200 -0.65 7.29 14.68
C SER A 200 0.04 6.52 15.79
N ILE A 201 1.13 7.04 16.33
CA ILE A 201 1.84 6.45 17.47
C ILE A 201 0.95 6.43 18.71
N MET A 202 0.34 7.57 19.05
CA MET A 202 -0.51 7.69 20.26
C MET A 202 -1.73 6.74 20.21
N LYS A 203 -2.42 6.69 19.06
CA LYS A 203 -3.64 5.86 18.92
C LYS A 203 -3.36 4.36 18.87
N ARG A 204 -2.17 3.95 18.39
CA ARG A 204 -1.85 2.53 18.17
C ARG A 204 -0.77 2.00 19.09
N SER A 205 -0.22 2.83 19.98
CA SER A 205 0.89 2.48 20.87
C SER A 205 2.02 1.76 20.11
N ILE A 206 2.42 2.30 18.95
CA ILE A 206 3.45 1.72 18.08
C ILE A 206 4.81 2.27 18.53
N ILE A 207 5.22 2.02 19.74
CA ILE A 207 6.57 2.32 20.25
C ILE A 207 7.27 1.01 20.56
#